data_5ac480f9ee289400fa32815b6f7d60f7
#
_entry.id   5ac480f9ee289400fa32815b6f7d60f7
#
_cell.length_a   1.000
_cell.length_b   1.000
_cell.length_c   1.000
_cell.angle_alpha   90.00
_cell.angle_beta   90.00
_cell.angle_gamma   90.00
#
_symmetry.space_group_name_H-M   'P 1'
#
loop_
_entity.id
_entity.type
_entity.pdbx_description
1 polymer ?
#
loop_
_entity_poly.entity_id
_entity_poly.type
_entity_poly.pdbx_seq_one_letter_code
_entity_poly.pdbx_strand_id
1 'polypeptide(L)'
;MSVFIQVVFPVLLVFLCGFGIQKWKQLDIKSVSTVAIYILTPCLVFETFYDAKLNGEYVIIVAFSACLLTAIIIINKITKVIKGYDQSVESGMILSTAFMNSGNYGAPIVLFAFGEEGFAYSVSFLVLQAIIMNFFGVYYAARGQSGMRLAAQSVMKMPATYAVIIALLMNVLKIPMPENLFSAIHLIADAAIPGVMIVLGMQLADISVKSMEWGKVSYASSLRLLVSPLIALLLVWVMPVDPLLAKVLIVSAAMPSAATTTMYAVEFNARPELVSSITLVTTLASIVTISTLLTFIS
;
A
#
# COMPACT_ATOMS: atom_id res chain seq x y z
N MET A 1 -13.02 -24.98 3.16
CA MET A 1 -11.69 -24.63 3.67
C MET A 1 -11.76 -23.22 4.22
N SER A 2 -11.05 -22.90 5.28
CA SER A 2 -11.12 -21.53 5.84
C SER A 2 -10.49 -20.53 4.86
N VAL A 3 -11.06 -19.34 4.73
CA VAL A 3 -10.55 -18.20 3.93
C VAL A 3 -9.06 -17.94 4.23
N PHE A 4 -8.66 -18.14 5.48
CA PHE A 4 -7.26 -18.06 5.89
C PHE A 4 -6.34 -18.96 5.05
N ILE A 5 -6.68 -20.25 4.88
CA ILE A 5 -5.84 -21.22 4.14
C ILE A 5 -5.80 -20.91 2.64
N GLN A 6 -6.91 -20.43 2.07
CA GLN A 6 -7.00 -20.18 0.63
C GLN A 6 -6.40 -18.85 0.20
N VAL A 7 -6.47 -17.82 1.05
CA VAL A 7 -6.09 -16.44 0.68
C VAL A 7 -4.85 -15.98 1.43
N VAL A 8 -4.85 -16.04 2.76
CA VAL A 8 -3.80 -15.41 3.57
C VAL A 8 -2.56 -16.30 3.68
N PHE A 9 -2.73 -17.60 3.82
CA PHE A 9 -1.62 -18.55 4.00
C PHE A 9 -0.64 -18.58 2.83
N PRO A 10 -1.06 -18.63 1.53
CA PRO A 10 -0.12 -18.54 0.41
C PRO A 10 0.70 -17.27 0.42
N VAL A 11 0.09 -16.12 0.73
CA VAL A 11 0.77 -14.83 0.85
C VAL A 11 1.84 -14.88 1.95
N LEU A 12 1.50 -15.45 3.12
CA LEU A 12 2.44 -15.60 4.22
C LEU A 12 3.62 -16.52 3.87
N LEU A 13 3.41 -17.58 3.10
CA LEU A 13 4.51 -18.46 2.66
C LEU A 13 5.54 -17.69 1.84
N VAL A 14 5.12 -16.82 0.93
CA VAL A 14 6.05 -16.01 0.13
C VAL A 14 6.77 -14.98 1.02
N PHE A 15 6.07 -14.35 1.99
CA PHE A 15 6.73 -13.48 2.98
C PHE A 15 7.77 -14.24 3.80
N LEU A 16 7.47 -15.47 4.23
CA LEU A 16 8.40 -16.31 4.98
C LEU A 16 9.65 -16.67 4.15
N CYS A 17 9.51 -16.87 2.84
CA CYS A 17 10.67 -17.04 1.95
C CYS A 17 11.57 -15.80 1.97
N GLY A 18 10.98 -14.61 1.83
CA GLY A 18 11.72 -13.34 1.92
C GLY A 18 12.37 -13.13 3.28
N PHE A 19 11.63 -13.41 4.36
CA PHE A 19 12.15 -13.34 5.74
C PHE A 19 13.31 -14.31 5.96
N GLY A 20 13.16 -15.57 5.51
CA GLY A 20 14.18 -16.61 5.67
C GLY A 20 15.48 -16.29 4.92
N ILE A 21 15.38 -15.86 3.66
CA ILE A 21 16.57 -15.51 2.87
C ILE A 21 17.30 -14.31 3.48
N GLN A 22 16.56 -13.31 4.01
CA GLN A 22 17.16 -12.16 4.68
C GLN A 22 17.91 -12.55 5.94
N LYS A 23 17.32 -13.40 6.80
CA LYS A 23 17.98 -13.91 8.01
C LYS A 23 19.20 -14.75 7.69
N TRP A 24 19.19 -15.49 6.57
CA TRP A 24 20.30 -16.35 6.17
C TRP A 24 21.42 -15.60 5.47
N LYS A 25 21.10 -14.75 4.47
CA LYS A 25 22.08 -14.15 3.55
C LYS A 25 22.32 -12.66 3.82
N GLN A 26 21.46 -12.00 4.60
CA GLN A 26 21.56 -10.56 4.89
C GLN A 26 21.76 -9.71 3.60
N LEU A 27 20.86 -9.93 2.64
CA LEU A 27 20.90 -9.24 1.35
C LEU A 27 20.65 -7.74 1.52
N ASP A 28 21.18 -6.94 0.61
CA ASP A 28 20.84 -5.52 0.54
C ASP A 28 19.38 -5.34 0.06
N ILE A 29 18.48 -5.10 1.00
CA ILE A 29 17.04 -4.91 0.74
C ILE A 29 16.81 -3.76 -0.25
N LYS A 30 17.64 -2.71 -0.17
CA LYS A 30 17.50 -1.54 -1.05
C LYS A 30 17.68 -1.93 -2.52
N SER A 31 18.67 -2.75 -2.83
CA SER A 31 18.91 -3.24 -4.20
C SER A 31 17.74 -4.08 -4.72
N VAL A 32 17.22 -5.02 -3.92
CA VAL A 32 16.08 -5.87 -4.30
C VAL A 32 14.81 -5.02 -4.47
N SER A 33 14.55 -4.10 -3.53
CA SER A 33 13.43 -3.15 -3.63
C SER A 33 13.53 -2.26 -4.87
N THR A 34 14.74 -1.85 -5.26
CA THR A 34 14.95 -1.03 -6.45
C THR A 34 14.50 -1.78 -7.71
N VAL A 35 14.87 -3.06 -7.86
CA VAL A 35 14.38 -3.89 -8.98
C VAL A 35 12.85 -3.97 -8.98
N ALA A 36 12.26 -4.25 -7.82
CA ALA A 36 10.81 -4.35 -7.71
C ALA A 36 10.08 -3.04 -8.06
N ILE A 37 10.59 -1.89 -7.59
CA ILE A 37 9.94 -0.57 -7.76
C ILE A 37 10.21 0.02 -9.16
N TYR A 38 11.40 -0.17 -9.72
CA TYR A 38 11.82 0.50 -10.96
C TYR A 38 11.66 -0.35 -12.22
N ILE A 39 11.49 -1.66 -12.09
CA ILE A 39 11.32 -2.59 -13.22
C ILE A 39 9.98 -3.34 -13.13
N LEU A 40 9.79 -4.12 -12.05
CA LEU A 40 8.64 -5.03 -11.98
C LEU A 40 7.32 -4.26 -11.87
N THR A 41 7.20 -3.34 -10.91
CA THR A 41 5.98 -2.56 -10.69
C THR A 41 5.58 -1.70 -11.90
N PRO A 42 6.46 -0.97 -12.59
CA PRO A 42 6.10 -0.24 -13.80
C PRO A 42 5.53 -1.12 -14.92
N CYS A 43 6.06 -2.34 -15.12
CA CYS A 43 5.52 -3.27 -16.11
C CYS A 43 4.12 -3.76 -15.73
N LEU A 44 3.90 -4.14 -14.49
CA LEU A 44 2.58 -4.52 -13.98
C LEU A 44 1.56 -3.38 -14.14
N VAL A 45 1.95 -2.18 -13.76
CA VAL A 45 1.11 -0.98 -13.87
C VAL A 45 0.79 -0.66 -15.32
N PHE A 46 1.81 -0.72 -16.20
CA PHE A 46 1.62 -0.50 -17.64
C PHE A 46 0.59 -1.47 -18.21
N GLU A 47 0.77 -2.76 -18.01
CA GLU A 47 -0.14 -3.81 -18.49
C GLU A 47 -1.56 -3.56 -17.99
N THR A 48 -1.74 -3.33 -16.69
CA THR A 48 -3.05 -3.11 -16.08
C THR A 48 -3.78 -1.91 -16.70
N PHE A 49 -3.10 -0.79 -16.95
CA PHE A 49 -3.72 0.41 -17.50
C PHE A 49 -3.82 0.40 -19.04
N TYR A 50 -2.98 -0.37 -19.73
CA TYR A 50 -3.07 -0.57 -21.16
C TYR A 50 -4.36 -1.30 -21.54
N ASP A 51 -4.76 -2.31 -20.76
CA ASP A 51 -5.98 -3.10 -20.99
C ASP A 51 -7.20 -2.60 -20.21
N ALA A 52 -7.04 -1.51 -19.42
CA ALA A 52 -8.10 -1.00 -18.55
C ALA A 52 -9.34 -0.53 -19.33
N LYS A 53 -10.51 -0.94 -18.89
CA LYS A 53 -11.79 -0.36 -19.33
C LYS A 53 -12.05 0.91 -18.53
N LEU A 54 -11.64 2.07 -19.07
CA LEU A 54 -11.79 3.36 -18.39
C LEU A 54 -13.28 3.69 -18.25
N ASN A 55 -13.79 3.61 -17.03
CA ASN A 55 -15.17 3.88 -16.67
C ASN A 55 -15.25 4.80 -15.45
N GLY A 56 -16.46 5.10 -14.97
CA GLY A 56 -16.68 5.96 -13.80
C GLY A 56 -16.07 5.43 -12.48
N GLU A 57 -15.70 4.15 -12.41
CA GLU A 57 -15.15 3.51 -11.20
C GLU A 57 -13.80 4.10 -10.79
N TYR A 58 -12.97 4.54 -11.76
CA TYR A 58 -11.72 5.24 -11.44
C TYR A 58 -11.95 6.54 -10.68
N VAL A 59 -13.01 7.28 -11.01
CA VAL A 59 -13.40 8.51 -10.28
C VAL A 59 -13.79 8.15 -8.86
N ILE A 60 -14.51 7.04 -8.68
CA ILE A 60 -14.90 6.55 -7.36
C ILE A 60 -13.66 6.17 -6.53
N ILE A 61 -12.69 5.45 -7.12
CA ILE A 61 -11.42 5.11 -6.45
C ILE A 61 -10.68 6.37 -5.99
N VAL A 62 -10.62 7.40 -6.83
CA VAL A 62 -9.98 8.68 -6.46
C VAL A 62 -10.73 9.38 -5.32
N ALA A 63 -12.05 9.51 -5.42
CA ALA A 63 -12.87 10.13 -4.40
C ALA A 63 -12.80 9.38 -3.07
N PHE A 64 -12.92 8.06 -3.10
CA PHE A 64 -12.77 7.18 -1.93
C PHE A 64 -11.40 7.38 -1.26
N SER A 65 -10.32 7.34 -2.04
CA SER A 65 -8.96 7.50 -1.53
C SER A 65 -8.74 8.87 -0.88
N ALA A 66 -9.25 9.94 -1.49
CA ALA A 66 -9.16 11.29 -0.94
C ALA A 66 -9.96 11.42 0.36
N CYS A 67 -11.18 10.88 0.42
CA CYS A 67 -12.02 10.90 1.62
C CYS A 67 -11.38 10.10 2.76
N LEU A 68 -10.90 8.88 2.49
CA LEU A 68 -10.28 8.02 3.50
C LEU A 68 -9.00 8.66 4.05
N LEU A 69 -8.11 9.15 3.17
CA LEU A 69 -6.89 9.86 3.55
C LEU A 69 -7.19 11.05 4.46
N THR A 70 -8.14 11.89 4.03
CA THR A 70 -8.54 13.09 4.77
C THR A 70 -9.10 12.74 6.14
N ALA A 71 -9.98 11.73 6.23
CA ALA A 71 -10.55 11.27 7.49
C ALA A 71 -9.46 10.81 8.47
N ILE A 72 -8.53 9.96 8.02
CA ILE A 72 -7.44 9.46 8.86
C ILE A 72 -6.50 10.60 9.30
N ILE A 73 -6.19 11.55 8.43
CA ILE A 73 -5.38 12.73 8.80
C ILE A 73 -6.10 13.59 9.83
N ILE A 74 -7.41 13.85 9.68
CA ILE A 74 -8.20 14.60 10.65
C ILE A 74 -8.19 13.92 12.02
N ILE A 75 -8.41 12.61 12.08
CA ILE A 75 -8.38 11.84 13.33
C ILE A 75 -7.02 11.98 14.02
N ASN A 76 -5.92 11.87 13.28
CA ASN A 76 -4.57 12.05 13.84
C ASN A 76 -4.33 13.48 14.35
N LYS A 77 -4.82 14.51 13.64
CA LYS A 77 -4.72 15.91 14.09
C LYS A 77 -5.52 16.17 15.36
N ILE A 78 -6.73 15.63 15.44
CA ILE A 78 -7.57 15.71 16.65
C ILE A 78 -6.86 15.01 17.80
N THR A 79 -6.33 13.82 17.58
CA THR A 79 -5.59 13.05 18.62
C THR A 79 -4.35 13.80 19.09
N LYS A 80 -3.61 14.46 18.18
CA LYS A 80 -2.48 15.32 18.56
C LYS A 80 -2.91 16.40 19.55
N VAL A 81 -4.01 17.10 19.27
CA VAL A 81 -4.52 18.16 20.16
C VAL A 81 -4.93 17.61 21.51
N ILE A 82 -5.69 16.50 21.54
CA ILE A 82 -6.20 15.89 22.78
C ILE A 82 -5.07 15.32 23.64
N LYS A 83 -4.07 14.68 23.02
CA LYS A 83 -2.96 14.01 23.72
C LYS A 83 -1.73 14.90 23.94
N GLY A 84 -1.70 16.11 23.38
CA GLY A 84 -0.56 17.01 23.47
C GLY A 84 0.68 16.49 22.73
N TYR A 85 0.51 15.70 21.67
CA TYR A 85 1.65 15.16 20.91
C TYR A 85 2.38 16.26 20.15
N ASP A 86 3.71 16.15 20.07
CA ASP A 86 4.52 17.01 19.23
C ASP A 86 4.31 16.72 17.72
N GLN A 87 4.88 17.58 16.88
CA GLN A 87 4.74 17.47 15.43
C GLN A 87 5.42 16.20 14.87
N SER A 88 6.50 15.75 15.49
CA SER A 88 7.24 14.57 15.08
C SER A 88 6.42 13.29 15.32
N VAL A 89 5.78 13.19 16.50
CA VAL A 89 4.85 12.09 16.81
C VAL A 89 3.65 12.11 15.87
N GLU A 90 3.02 13.28 15.63
CA GLU A 90 1.92 13.41 14.67
C GLU A 90 2.34 12.92 13.27
N SER A 91 3.52 13.30 12.79
CA SER A 91 4.06 12.87 11.50
C SER A 91 4.22 11.34 11.45
N GLY A 92 4.84 10.74 12.45
CA GLY A 92 4.98 9.28 12.55
C GLY A 92 3.65 8.55 12.60
N MET A 93 2.66 9.08 13.32
CA MET A 93 1.30 8.52 13.37
C MET A 93 0.60 8.60 12.02
N ILE A 94 0.68 9.74 11.32
CA ILE A 94 0.09 9.88 9.97
C ILE A 94 0.77 8.93 8.99
N LEU A 95 2.11 8.85 8.99
CA LEU A 95 2.85 7.92 8.14
C LEU A 95 2.39 6.47 8.33
N SER A 96 2.16 6.06 9.56
CA SER A 96 1.79 4.69 9.88
C SER A 96 0.31 4.38 9.68
N THR A 97 -0.59 5.37 9.72
CA THR A 97 -2.03 5.13 9.73
C THR A 97 -2.73 5.57 8.46
N ALA A 98 -2.24 6.60 7.76
CA ALA A 98 -2.86 7.11 6.55
C ALA A 98 -2.47 6.35 5.28
N PHE A 99 -1.32 5.68 5.29
CA PHE A 99 -0.79 4.96 4.13
C PHE A 99 -0.77 3.46 4.38
N MET A 100 -1.60 2.77 3.61
CA MET A 100 -1.78 1.32 3.69
C MET A 100 -0.83 0.57 2.76
N ASN A 101 -0.48 -0.66 3.10
CA ASN A 101 0.31 -1.55 2.26
C ASN A 101 -0.57 -2.21 1.19
N SER A 102 -1.11 -1.40 0.28
CA SER A 102 -2.00 -1.86 -0.80
C SER A 102 -1.27 -2.64 -1.88
N GLY A 103 0.04 -2.42 -2.06
CA GLY A 103 0.87 -3.12 -3.05
C GLY A 103 1.36 -4.47 -2.55
N ASN A 104 2.43 -4.44 -1.74
CA ASN A 104 3.17 -5.64 -1.35
C ASN A 104 2.32 -6.65 -0.54
N TYR A 105 1.24 -6.20 0.08
CA TYR A 105 0.35 -7.02 0.89
C TYR A 105 -1.08 -7.07 0.33
N GLY A 106 -1.65 -5.92 -0.03
CA GLY A 106 -3.05 -5.81 -0.42
C GLY A 106 -3.35 -6.46 -1.76
N ALA A 107 -2.58 -6.17 -2.79
CA ALA A 107 -2.81 -6.69 -4.14
C ALA A 107 -2.79 -8.23 -4.19
N PRO A 108 -1.83 -8.95 -3.58
CA PRO A 108 -1.87 -10.41 -3.48
C PRO A 108 -3.12 -10.94 -2.75
N ILE A 109 -3.51 -10.31 -1.64
CA ILE A 109 -4.71 -10.71 -0.89
C ILE A 109 -5.97 -10.57 -1.76
N VAL A 110 -6.09 -9.46 -2.47
CA VAL A 110 -7.22 -9.21 -3.38
C VAL A 110 -7.23 -10.19 -4.54
N LEU A 111 -6.08 -10.50 -5.13
CA LEU A 111 -5.95 -11.50 -6.19
C LEU A 111 -6.47 -12.88 -5.74
N PHE A 112 -6.02 -13.35 -4.59
CA PHE A 112 -6.45 -14.64 -4.05
C PHE A 112 -7.90 -14.65 -3.56
N ALA A 113 -8.44 -13.50 -3.11
CA ALA A 113 -9.80 -13.41 -2.59
C ALA A 113 -10.86 -13.20 -3.68
N PHE A 114 -10.54 -12.40 -4.71
CA PHE A 114 -11.51 -11.90 -5.67
C PHE A 114 -11.11 -12.13 -7.15
N GLY A 115 -10.00 -12.83 -7.40
CA GLY A 115 -9.53 -13.16 -8.75
C GLY A 115 -9.00 -11.95 -9.53
N GLU A 116 -8.82 -12.15 -10.85
CA GLU A 116 -8.20 -11.17 -11.74
C GLU A 116 -9.01 -9.87 -11.86
N GLU A 117 -10.32 -9.93 -11.86
CA GLU A 117 -11.17 -8.73 -11.95
C GLU A 117 -11.01 -7.83 -10.72
N GLY A 118 -11.06 -8.42 -9.51
CA GLY A 118 -10.78 -7.69 -8.28
C GLY A 118 -9.34 -7.18 -8.22
N PHE A 119 -8.39 -7.95 -8.76
CA PHE A 119 -6.99 -7.58 -8.84
C PHE A 119 -6.76 -6.34 -9.72
N ALA A 120 -7.43 -6.22 -10.86
CA ALA A 120 -7.33 -5.02 -11.71
C ALA A 120 -7.74 -3.73 -10.97
N TYR A 121 -8.83 -3.79 -10.18
CA TYR A 121 -9.21 -2.69 -9.28
C TYR A 121 -8.16 -2.43 -8.20
N SER A 122 -7.59 -3.48 -7.62
CA SER A 122 -6.55 -3.36 -6.59
C SER A 122 -5.28 -2.71 -7.13
N VAL A 123 -4.86 -3.03 -8.36
CA VAL A 123 -3.70 -2.39 -8.99
C VAL A 123 -3.98 -0.92 -9.29
N SER A 124 -5.18 -0.58 -9.76
CA SER A 124 -5.59 0.82 -9.96
C SER A 124 -5.55 1.62 -8.65
N PHE A 125 -6.06 1.05 -7.57
CA PHE A 125 -5.99 1.62 -6.23
C PHE A 125 -4.54 1.73 -5.71
N LEU A 126 -3.73 0.69 -5.88
CA LEU A 126 -2.30 0.66 -5.54
C LEU A 126 -1.54 1.83 -6.17
N VAL A 127 -1.72 2.05 -7.47
CA VAL A 127 -1.02 3.14 -8.18
C VAL A 127 -1.41 4.49 -7.63
N LEU A 128 -2.71 4.73 -7.41
CA LEU A 128 -3.18 5.97 -6.80
C LEU A 128 -2.61 6.13 -5.38
N GLN A 129 -2.61 5.07 -4.56
CA GLN A 129 -2.04 5.09 -3.22
C GLN A 129 -0.53 5.35 -3.24
N ALA A 130 0.19 4.82 -4.23
CA ALA A 130 1.61 5.10 -4.40
C ALA A 130 1.87 6.59 -4.70
N ILE A 131 1.07 7.20 -5.58
CA ILE A 131 1.15 8.64 -5.86
C ILE A 131 0.82 9.46 -4.60
N ILE A 132 -0.28 9.14 -3.93
CA ILE A 132 -0.71 9.79 -2.68
C ILE A 132 0.37 9.67 -1.60
N MET A 133 0.94 8.50 -1.43
CA MET A 133 1.98 8.24 -0.43
C MET A 133 3.28 8.97 -0.75
N ASN A 134 3.70 9.01 -2.01
CA ASN A 134 4.90 9.76 -2.42
C ASN A 134 4.72 11.28 -2.28
N PHE A 135 3.52 11.79 -2.46
CA PHE A 135 3.26 13.22 -2.28
C PHE A 135 3.03 13.56 -0.80
N PHE A 136 1.98 13.01 -0.19
CA PHE A 136 1.60 13.36 1.17
C PHE A 136 2.48 12.68 2.23
N GLY A 137 2.96 11.46 1.99
CA GLY A 137 3.87 10.76 2.89
C GLY A 137 5.19 11.49 3.02
N VAL A 138 5.80 11.88 1.88
CA VAL A 138 7.02 12.72 1.90
C VAL A 138 6.75 14.09 2.52
N TYR A 139 5.60 14.72 2.22
CA TYR A 139 5.22 15.98 2.85
C TYR A 139 5.16 15.88 4.38
N TYR A 140 4.47 14.85 4.90
CA TYR A 140 4.35 14.67 6.36
C TYR A 140 5.66 14.24 7.01
N ALA A 141 6.50 13.45 6.34
CA ALA A 141 7.81 13.07 6.84
C ALA A 141 8.78 14.27 6.89
N ALA A 142 8.77 15.11 5.85
CA ALA A 142 9.68 16.25 5.70
C ALA A 142 9.15 17.57 6.27
N ARG A 143 8.15 17.55 7.15
CA ARG A 143 7.55 18.75 7.72
C ARG A 143 8.58 19.67 8.39
N GLY A 144 8.58 20.94 7.97
CA GLY A 144 9.51 21.95 8.45
C GLY A 144 10.75 22.14 7.58
N GLN A 145 10.95 21.28 6.59
CA GLN A 145 11.98 21.44 5.56
C GLN A 145 11.31 21.64 4.21
N SER A 146 11.67 21.79 3.11
CA SER A 146 11.01 22.05 1.81
C SER A 146 10.00 20.94 1.39
N GLY A 147 9.13 20.50 2.30
CA GLY A 147 8.31 19.30 2.17
C GLY A 147 7.47 19.21 0.89
N MET A 148 6.81 20.31 0.46
CA MET A 148 5.97 20.32 -0.75
C MET A 148 6.80 20.14 -2.03
N ARG A 149 7.96 20.79 -2.11
CA ARG A 149 8.86 20.67 -3.26
C ARG A 149 9.44 19.26 -3.38
N LEU A 150 9.88 18.69 -2.24
CA LEU A 150 10.39 17.32 -2.19
C LEU A 150 9.30 16.31 -2.55
N ALA A 151 8.07 16.51 -2.07
CA ALA A 151 6.94 15.67 -2.40
C ALA A 151 6.65 15.65 -3.92
N ALA A 152 6.58 16.84 -4.55
CA ALA A 152 6.38 16.93 -6.00
C ALA A 152 7.50 16.26 -6.79
N GLN A 153 8.77 16.49 -6.40
CA GLN A 153 9.92 15.84 -7.03
C GLN A 153 9.89 14.32 -6.87
N SER A 154 9.43 13.80 -5.73
CA SER A 154 9.34 12.36 -5.49
C SER A 154 8.34 11.67 -6.42
N VAL A 155 7.16 12.27 -6.62
CA VAL A 155 6.16 11.77 -7.60
C VAL A 155 6.72 11.76 -9.02
N MET A 156 7.40 12.84 -9.42
CA MET A 156 8.01 12.96 -10.75
C MET A 156 9.18 12.00 -10.99
N LYS A 157 9.78 11.45 -9.95
CA LYS A 157 10.86 10.46 -10.06
C LYS A 157 10.37 9.01 -10.10
N MET A 158 9.08 8.77 -9.86
CA MET A 158 8.53 7.40 -9.85
C MET A 158 8.31 6.86 -11.28
N PRO A 159 8.94 5.75 -11.68
CA PRO A 159 8.74 5.15 -13.00
C PRO A 159 7.28 4.72 -13.23
N ALA A 160 6.60 4.23 -12.20
CA ALA A 160 5.19 3.84 -12.30
C ALA A 160 4.28 5.01 -12.74
N THR A 161 4.60 6.26 -12.37
CA THR A 161 3.85 7.45 -12.84
C THR A 161 3.90 7.57 -14.37
N TYR A 162 5.06 7.37 -14.97
CA TYR A 162 5.22 7.41 -16.43
C TYR A 162 4.58 6.20 -17.11
N ALA A 163 4.69 5.02 -16.50
CA ALA A 163 4.04 3.82 -16.99
C ALA A 163 2.51 3.99 -17.09
N VAL A 164 1.86 4.58 -16.07
CA VAL A 164 0.43 4.93 -16.10
C VAL A 164 0.13 5.88 -17.27
N ILE A 165 0.88 6.97 -17.37
CA ILE A 165 0.61 8.00 -18.39
C ILE A 165 0.73 7.40 -19.80
N ILE A 166 1.79 6.65 -20.06
CA ILE A 166 2.02 6.02 -21.37
C ILE A 166 0.95 4.98 -21.67
N ALA A 167 0.64 4.10 -20.71
CA ALA A 167 -0.37 3.07 -20.86
C ALA A 167 -1.77 3.67 -21.13
N LEU A 168 -2.18 4.69 -20.37
CA LEU A 168 -3.45 5.38 -20.57
C LEU A 168 -3.51 6.10 -21.93
N LEU A 169 -2.44 6.77 -22.36
CA LEU A 169 -2.38 7.40 -23.67
C LEU A 169 -2.53 6.35 -24.79
N MET A 170 -1.82 5.23 -24.71
CA MET A 170 -1.93 4.15 -25.69
C MET A 170 -3.35 3.53 -25.69
N ASN A 171 -3.93 3.30 -24.52
CA ASN A 171 -5.28 2.77 -24.35
C ASN A 171 -6.32 3.71 -25.00
N VAL A 172 -6.33 5.00 -24.64
CA VAL A 172 -7.30 5.99 -25.14
C VAL A 172 -7.15 6.23 -26.65
N LEU A 173 -5.90 6.32 -27.15
CA LEU A 173 -5.60 6.50 -28.56
C LEU A 173 -5.69 5.20 -29.36
N LYS A 174 -5.96 4.06 -28.72
CA LYS A 174 -6.02 2.71 -29.32
C LYS A 174 -4.74 2.36 -30.10
N ILE A 175 -3.58 2.76 -29.57
CA ILE A 175 -2.29 2.45 -30.17
C ILE A 175 -1.95 0.98 -29.90
N PRO A 176 -1.86 0.12 -30.93
CA PRO A 176 -1.52 -1.27 -30.74
C PRO A 176 -0.05 -1.43 -30.35
N MET A 177 0.23 -2.31 -29.41
CA MET A 177 1.58 -2.70 -29.04
C MET A 177 2.00 -3.95 -29.82
N PRO A 178 3.25 -4.03 -30.33
CA PRO A 178 3.77 -5.26 -30.91
C PRO A 178 3.73 -6.41 -29.90
N GLU A 179 3.22 -7.58 -30.32
CA GLU A 179 3.04 -8.75 -29.46
C GLU A 179 4.32 -9.16 -28.70
N ASN A 180 5.47 -9.12 -29.37
CA ASN A 180 6.76 -9.47 -28.77
C ASN A 180 7.13 -8.52 -27.61
N LEU A 181 6.82 -7.24 -27.74
CA LEU A 181 7.10 -6.25 -26.69
C LEU A 181 6.12 -6.41 -25.54
N PHE A 182 4.83 -6.62 -25.85
CA PHE A 182 3.82 -6.87 -24.82
C PHE A 182 4.12 -8.15 -24.04
N SER A 183 4.52 -9.24 -24.69
CA SER A 183 4.94 -10.49 -24.05
C SER A 183 6.13 -10.31 -23.09
N ALA A 184 7.09 -9.46 -23.44
CA ALA A 184 8.22 -9.15 -22.56
C ALA A 184 7.77 -8.34 -21.32
N ILE A 185 6.86 -7.37 -21.51
CA ILE A 185 6.28 -6.61 -20.40
C ILE A 185 5.47 -7.53 -19.48
N HIS A 186 4.63 -8.39 -20.05
CA HIS A 186 3.82 -9.37 -19.31
C HIS A 186 4.69 -10.31 -18.46
N LEU A 187 5.75 -10.87 -19.02
CA LEU A 187 6.70 -11.73 -18.30
C LEU A 187 7.33 -11.04 -17.08
N ILE A 188 7.65 -9.73 -17.22
CA ILE A 188 8.20 -8.94 -16.11
C ILE A 188 7.08 -8.59 -15.09
N ALA A 189 5.88 -8.27 -15.57
CA ALA A 189 4.72 -7.94 -14.75
C ALA A 189 4.31 -9.11 -13.84
N ASP A 190 4.32 -10.34 -14.35
CA ASP A 190 4.04 -11.57 -13.58
C ASP A 190 4.97 -11.75 -12.37
N ALA A 191 6.21 -11.30 -12.50
CA ALA A 191 7.17 -11.35 -11.40
C ALA A 191 6.95 -10.25 -10.33
N ALA A 192 6.10 -9.25 -10.61
CA ALA A 192 5.95 -8.09 -9.73
C ALA A 192 5.35 -8.49 -8.37
N ILE A 193 4.23 -9.21 -8.36
CA ILE A 193 3.55 -9.59 -7.12
C ILE A 193 4.45 -10.46 -6.22
N PRO A 194 5.01 -11.60 -6.68
CA PRO A 194 5.90 -12.38 -5.83
C PRO A 194 7.16 -11.59 -5.45
N GLY A 195 7.69 -10.75 -6.33
CA GLY A 195 8.86 -9.92 -6.05
C GLY A 195 8.63 -8.96 -4.88
N VAL A 196 7.54 -8.18 -4.91
CA VAL A 196 7.23 -7.23 -3.82
C VAL A 196 6.86 -7.94 -2.51
N MET A 197 6.28 -9.15 -2.58
CA MET A 197 6.00 -9.96 -1.39
C MET A 197 7.31 -10.45 -0.73
N ILE A 198 8.29 -10.91 -1.51
CA ILE A 198 9.61 -11.29 -1.00
C ILE A 198 10.29 -10.08 -0.35
N VAL A 199 10.27 -8.91 -0.99
CA VAL A 199 10.81 -7.66 -0.42
C VAL A 199 10.17 -7.33 0.92
N LEU A 200 8.84 -7.44 1.05
CA LEU A 200 8.17 -7.22 2.34
C LEU A 200 8.65 -8.21 3.41
N GLY A 201 8.78 -9.50 3.05
CA GLY A 201 9.33 -10.50 3.96
C GLY A 201 10.74 -10.16 4.45
N MET A 202 11.61 -9.71 3.54
CA MET A 202 12.96 -9.23 3.87
C MET A 202 12.92 -8.01 4.81
N GLN A 203 12.07 -7.01 4.54
CA GLN A 203 11.89 -5.83 5.38
C GLN A 203 11.44 -6.19 6.79
N LEU A 204 10.48 -7.12 6.93
CA LEU A 204 10.01 -7.60 8.24
C LEU A 204 11.13 -8.27 9.06
N ALA A 205 12.09 -8.93 8.39
CA ALA A 205 13.22 -9.55 9.07
C ALA A 205 14.17 -8.54 9.73
N ASP A 206 14.27 -7.31 9.20
CA ASP A 206 15.20 -6.28 9.68
C ASP A 206 14.56 -5.30 10.69
N ILE A 207 13.24 -5.41 10.96
CA ILE A 207 12.60 -4.54 11.94
C ILE A 207 13.08 -4.88 13.36
N SER A 208 13.59 -3.85 14.06
CA SER A 208 14.02 -3.95 15.46
C SER A 208 12.92 -3.50 16.43
N VAL A 209 12.66 -4.32 17.46
CA VAL A 209 11.54 -4.17 18.42
C VAL A 209 12.01 -3.57 19.77
N LYS A 210 13.17 -2.92 19.82
CA LYS A 210 13.88 -2.62 21.08
C LYS A 210 13.22 -1.62 22.04
N SER A 211 12.29 -0.73 21.59
CA SER A 211 11.63 0.26 22.46
C SER A 211 10.24 0.63 21.94
N MET A 212 9.24 -0.23 22.17
CA MET A 212 7.88 0.05 21.71
C MET A 212 7.13 1.00 22.64
N GLU A 213 6.66 2.13 22.11
CA GLU A 213 5.71 3.01 22.77
C GLU A 213 4.28 2.42 22.69
N TRP A 214 3.99 1.36 23.45
CA TRP A 214 2.78 0.56 23.34
C TRP A 214 1.48 1.35 23.27
N GLY A 215 1.34 2.44 24.01
CA GLY A 215 0.15 3.29 23.98
C GLY A 215 -0.11 3.90 22.61
N LYS A 216 0.95 4.38 21.93
CA LYS A 216 0.89 4.93 20.59
C LYS A 216 0.73 3.84 19.54
N VAL A 217 1.47 2.74 19.69
CA VAL A 217 1.42 1.59 18.77
C VAL A 217 0.03 0.97 18.77
N SER A 218 -0.57 0.70 19.94
CA SER A 218 -1.92 0.14 20.04
C SER A 218 -2.98 1.06 19.45
N TYR A 219 -2.91 2.36 19.73
CA TYR A 219 -3.81 3.34 19.13
C TYR A 219 -3.71 3.36 17.60
N ALA A 220 -2.50 3.48 17.06
CA ALA A 220 -2.28 3.52 15.62
C ALA A 220 -2.69 2.21 14.92
N SER A 221 -2.41 1.06 15.54
CA SER A 221 -2.83 -0.25 15.04
C SER A 221 -4.35 -0.38 15.01
N SER A 222 -5.05 0.07 16.06
CA SER A 222 -6.51 0.08 16.08
C SER A 222 -7.09 1.04 15.03
N LEU A 223 -6.51 2.22 14.89
CA LEU A 223 -6.92 3.17 13.85
C LEU A 223 -6.74 2.58 12.46
N ARG A 224 -5.61 1.89 12.19
CA ARG A 224 -5.31 1.32 10.87
C ARG A 224 -6.15 0.08 10.55
N LEU A 225 -6.25 -0.87 11.49
CA LEU A 225 -6.82 -2.19 11.22
C LEU A 225 -8.32 -2.29 11.52
N LEU A 226 -8.87 -1.39 12.34
CA LEU A 226 -10.29 -1.41 12.72
C LEU A 226 -11.03 -0.16 12.25
N VAL A 227 -10.55 1.04 12.61
CA VAL A 227 -11.26 2.28 12.29
C VAL A 227 -11.22 2.58 10.80
N SER A 228 -10.08 2.37 10.12
CA SER A 228 -9.95 2.62 8.69
C SER A 228 -10.91 1.77 7.84
N PRO A 229 -11.04 0.43 8.02
CA PRO A 229 -12.04 -0.34 7.28
C PRO A 229 -13.50 0.02 7.67
N LEU A 230 -13.77 0.47 8.90
CA LEU A 230 -15.10 0.98 9.25
C LEU A 230 -15.43 2.28 8.51
N ILE A 231 -14.47 3.20 8.37
CA ILE A 231 -14.63 4.39 7.53
C ILE A 231 -14.85 3.98 6.08
N ALA A 232 -14.09 3.00 5.57
CA ALA A 232 -14.25 2.48 4.22
C ALA A 232 -15.66 1.91 3.98
N LEU A 233 -16.20 1.13 4.93
CA LEU A 233 -17.58 0.63 4.89
C LEU A 233 -18.59 1.76 4.78
N LEU A 234 -18.44 2.83 5.58
CA LEU A 234 -19.31 4.00 5.52
C LEU A 234 -19.20 4.72 4.17
N LEU A 235 -17.99 4.87 3.63
CA LEU A 235 -17.78 5.53 2.35
C LEU A 235 -18.43 4.75 1.20
N VAL A 236 -18.22 3.44 1.11
CA VAL A 236 -18.83 2.61 0.05
C VAL A 236 -20.34 2.51 0.19
N TRP A 237 -20.91 2.63 1.39
CA TRP A 237 -22.35 2.67 1.60
C TRP A 237 -22.99 3.95 1.04
N VAL A 238 -22.27 5.06 1.06
CA VAL A 238 -22.76 6.37 0.55
C VAL A 238 -22.46 6.57 -0.93
N MET A 239 -21.40 5.94 -1.45
CA MET A 239 -20.98 6.08 -2.84
C MET A 239 -21.70 5.07 -3.75
N PRO A 240 -22.00 5.42 -5.00
CA PRO A 240 -22.53 4.47 -6.00
C PRO A 240 -21.42 3.57 -6.53
N VAL A 241 -21.03 2.55 -5.75
CA VAL A 241 -19.88 1.68 -6.02
C VAL A 241 -20.34 0.33 -6.50
N ASP A 242 -19.68 -0.23 -7.51
CA ASP A 242 -19.86 -1.63 -7.91
C ASP A 242 -19.58 -2.57 -6.72
N PRO A 243 -20.35 -3.67 -6.54
CA PRO A 243 -20.19 -4.57 -5.40
C PRO A 243 -18.79 -5.17 -5.27
N LEU A 244 -18.12 -5.53 -6.38
CA LEU A 244 -16.76 -6.07 -6.35
C LEU A 244 -15.75 -4.98 -5.99
N LEU A 245 -15.88 -3.80 -6.60
CA LEU A 245 -15.04 -2.65 -6.27
C LEU A 245 -15.21 -2.27 -4.79
N ALA A 246 -16.44 -2.27 -4.25
CA ALA A 246 -16.69 -2.01 -2.83
C ALA A 246 -15.90 -2.97 -1.93
N LYS A 247 -15.95 -4.28 -2.21
CA LYS A 247 -15.17 -5.29 -1.48
C LYS A 247 -13.67 -5.03 -1.57
N VAL A 248 -13.15 -4.72 -2.75
CA VAL A 248 -11.73 -4.40 -2.96
C VAL A 248 -11.31 -3.17 -2.16
N LEU A 249 -12.10 -2.10 -2.15
CA LEU A 249 -11.81 -0.87 -1.41
C LEU A 249 -11.82 -1.09 0.11
N ILE A 250 -12.79 -1.86 0.63
CA ILE A 250 -12.86 -2.20 2.06
C ILE A 250 -11.64 -3.04 2.48
N VAL A 251 -11.32 -4.08 1.70
CA VAL A 251 -10.15 -4.93 1.98
C VAL A 251 -8.86 -4.12 1.90
N SER A 252 -8.71 -3.29 0.88
CA SER A 252 -7.54 -2.42 0.73
C SER A 252 -7.40 -1.44 1.91
N ALA A 253 -8.52 -0.87 2.40
CA ALA A 253 -8.53 -0.01 3.57
C ALA A 253 -8.21 -0.74 4.88
N ALA A 254 -8.36 -2.06 4.95
CA ALA A 254 -8.01 -2.88 6.10
C ALA A 254 -6.55 -3.36 6.09
N MET A 255 -5.78 -3.06 5.04
CA MET A 255 -4.37 -3.45 4.95
C MET A 255 -3.52 -2.77 6.03
N PRO A 256 -2.44 -3.43 6.49
CA PRO A 256 -1.53 -2.87 7.49
C PRO A 256 -0.82 -1.62 6.99
N SER A 257 -0.06 -0.98 7.85
CA SER A 257 0.80 0.15 7.51
C SER A 257 1.76 -0.20 6.38
N ALA A 258 1.97 0.74 5.45
CA ALA A 258 2.88 0.55 4.34
C ALA A 258 4.35 0.47 4.83
N ALA A 259 5.09 -0.57 4.42
CA ALA A 259 6.49 -0.70 4.78
C ALA A 259 7.36 0.47 4.26
N THR A 260 7.01 1.05 3.11
CA THR A 260 7.70 2.20 2.52
C THR A 260 7.70 3.43 3.45
N THR A 261 6.69 3.60 4.30
CA THR A 261 6.64 4.74 5.24
C THR A 261 7.71 4.68 6.31
N THR A 262 8.24 3.49 6.63
CA THR A 262 9.40 3.36 7.52
C THR A 262 10.65 3.95 6.89
N MET A 263 10.82 3.81 5.57
CA MET A 263 11.95 4.40 4.84
C MET A 263 11.86 5.94 4.86
N TYR A 264 10.66 6.50 4.65
CA TYR A 264 10.47 7.97 4.77
C TYR A 264 10.73 8.45 6.20
N ALA A 265 10.28 7.69 7.20
CA ALA A 265 10.54 8.03 8.60
C ALA A 265 12.04 8.05 8.93
N VAL A 266 12.83 7.12 8.39
CA VAL A 266 14.29 7.09 8.52
C VAL A 266 14.93 8.26 7.77
N GLU A 267 14.59 8.45 6.50
CA GLU A 267 15.19 9.50 5.63
C GLU A 267 14.99 10.90 6.21
N PHE A 268 13.80 11.18 6.75
CA PHE A 268 13.45 12.51 7.27
C PHE A 268 13.47 12.60 8.81
N ASN A 269 13.95 11.56 9.49
CA ASN A 269 13.97 11.48 10.96
C ASN A 269 12.59 11.74 11.63
N ALA A 270 11.52 11.21 11.02
CA ALA A 270 10.14 11.33 11.45
C ALA A 270 9.72 10.16 12.36
N ARG A 271 10.32 10.01 13.54
CA ARG A 271 10.07 8.94 14.53
C ARG A 271 10.18 7.52 13.94
N PRO A 272 11.33 7.15 13.33
CA PRO A 272 11.50 5.88 12.64
C PRO A 272 11.19 4.65 13.50
N GLU A 273 11.54 4.68 14.79
CA GLU A 273 11.25 3.56 15.72
C GLU A 273 9.75 3.38 15.93
N LEU A 274 8.99 4.47 16.07
CA LEU A 274 7.54 4.43 16.22
C LEU A 274 6.87 3.89 14.93
N VAL A 275 7.26 4.42 13.77
CA VAL A 275 6.71 3.98 12.48
C VAL A 275 7.00 2.51 12.22
N SER A 276 8.23 2.05 12.44
CA SER A 276 8.62 0.64 12.27
C SER A 276 7.86 -0.28 13.24
N SER A 277 7.70 0.14 14.50
CA SER A 277 6.93 -0.63 15.49
C SER A 277 5.47 -0.80 15.09
N ILE A 278 4.81 0.28 14.62
CA ILE A 278 3.43 0.24 14.15
C ILE A 278 3.32 -0.65 12.89
N THR A 279 4.25 -0.52 11.95
CA THR A 279 4.28 -1.34 10.73
C THR A 279 4.37 -2.82 11.07
N LEU A 280 5.27 -3.21 11.97
CA LEU A 280 5.41 -4.60 12.41
C LEU A 280 4.12 -5.11 13.07
N VAL A 281 3.62 -4.39 14.07
CA VAL A 281 2.43 -4.82 14.84
C VAL A 281 1.21 -4.89 13.92
N THR A 282 0.99 -3.90 13.06
CA THR A 282 -0.14 -3.93 12.12
C THR A 282 -0.01 -5.05 11.11
N THR A 283 1.19 -5.36 10.60
CA THR A 283 1.41 -6.46 9.65
C THR A 283 1.11 -7.81 10.31
N LEU A 284 1.57 -8.04 11.53
CA LEU A 284 1.29 -9.30 12.25
C LEU A 284 -0.18 -9.42 12.65
N ALA A 285 -0.78 -8.36 13.19
CA ALA A 285 -2.18 -8.35 13.59
C ALA A 285 -3.14 -8.45 12.39
N SER A 286 -2.74 -7.96 11.21
CA SER A 286 -3.54 -8.02 9.99
C SER A 286 -3.83 -9.45 9.54
N ILE A 287 -3.00 -10.43 9.89
CA ILE A 287 -3.24 -11.85 9.63
C ILE A 287 -4.61 -12.27 10.17
N VAL A 288 -4.93 -11.82 11.39
CA VAL A 288 -6.22 -12.14 12.04
C VAL A 288 -7.33 -11.22 11.52
N THR A 289 -7.09 -9.91 11.46
CA THR A 289 -8.14 -8.95 11.11
C THR A 289 -8.60 -9.09 9.66
N ILE A 290 -7.68 -9.33 8.71
CA ILE A 290 -8.03 -9.55 7.30
C ILE A 290 -8.72 -10.89 7.09
N SER A 291 -8.24 -11.96 7.73
CA SER A 291 -8.91 -13.27 7.66
C SER A 291 -10.36 -13.18 8.17
N THR A 292 -10.57 -12.46 9.28
CA THR A 292 -11.90 -12.21 9.84
C THR A 292 -12.74 -11.36 8.87
N LEU A 293 -12.22 -10.25 8.39
CA LEU A 293 -12.92 -9.36 7.46
C LEU A 293 -13.36 -10.10 6.19
N LEU A 294 -12.46 -10.86 5.57
CA LEU A 294 -12.76 -11.63 4.35
C LEU A 294 -13.86 -12.68 4.60
N THR A 295 -13.94 -13.27 5.78
CA THR A 295 -15.03 -14.22 6.12
C THR A 295 -16.42 -13.57 6.09
N PHE A 296 -16.50 -12.24 6.32
CA PHE A 296 -17.78 -11.52 6.31
C PHE A 296 -18.14 -10.91 4.95
N ILE A 297 -17.18 -10.70 4.06
CA ILE A 297 -17.39 -9.99 2.78
C ILE A 297 -17.13 -10.84 1.53
N SER A 298 -16.60 -12.05 1.67
CA SER A 298 -16.43 -13.01 0.54
C SER A 298 -17.73 -13.65 0.06
#